data_79f06a0572344a9a65d316056b898e5a
#
_entry.id   79f06a0572344a9a65d316056b898e5a
#
_cell.length_a   1.000
_cell.length_b   1.000
_cell.length_c   1.000
_cell.angle_alpha   90.00
_cell.angle_beta   90.00
_cell.angle_gamma   90.00
#
_symmetry.space_group_name_H-M   'P 1'
#
loop_
_entity.id
_entity.type
_entity.pdbx_description
1 polymer ?
#
loop_
_entity_poly.entity_id
_entity_poly.type
_entity_poly.pdbx_seq_one_letter_code
_entity_poly.pdbx_strand_id
1 'polypeptide(L)'
;MAESIDIRELNARIEQESSFVVNLTTGMNQVIVGQKHLIDSLLISFISNGHVLLEGVPGLAKTLAIKTLSQLVDAKYSRIQFTPDILPADVIGTMIYSQKDENFHVKKGPVFANFVLADEINRAPAKVQ
;
A
#
# COMPACT_ATOMS: atom_id res chain seq x y z
N MET A 1 22.13 -9.78 31.08
CA MET A 1 21.59 -8.63 31.85
C MET A 1 20.66 -7.87 30.93
N ALA A 2 19.41 -7.78 31.29
CA ALA A 2 18.51 -6.91 30.56
C ALA A 2 18.92 -5.46 30.92
N GLU A 3 19.37 -4.69 29.89
CA GLU A 3 19.53 -3.25 30.04
C GLU A 3 18.18 -2.68 30.46
N SER A 4 18.14 -2.03 31.63
CA SER A 4 16.97 -1.28 32.06
C SER A 4 16.80 -0.11 31.10
N ILE A 5 15.90 -0.27 30.13
CA ILE A 5 15.54 0.81 29.20
C ILE A 5 14.97 1.94 30.06
N ASP A 6 15.63 3.09 30.06
CA ASP A 6 15.05 4.28 30.68
C ASP A 6 13.81 4.71 29.90
N ILE A 7 12.65 4.57 30.54
CA ILE A 7 11.36 4.90 29.97
C ILE A 7 11.31 6.35 29.44
N ARG A 8 12.02 7.26 30.09
CA ARG A 8 12.10 8.66 29.71
C ARG A 8 12.85 8.85 28.39
N GLU A 9 13.98 8.14 28.25
CA GLU A 9 14.77 8.16 27.01
C GLU A 9 14.00 7.50 25.86
N LEU A 10 13.33 6.38 26.13
CA LEU A 10 12.49 5.71 25.15
C LEU A 10 11.33 6.61 24.69
N ASN A 11 10.63 7.28 25.60
CA ASN A 11 9.55 8.19 25.27
C ASN A 11 10.04 9.38 24.44
N ALA A 12 11.16 9.99 24.79
CA ALA A 12 11.74 11.10 24.02
C ALA A 12 12.11 10.66 22.59
N ARG A 13 12.66 9.46 22.44
CA ARG A 13 12.98 8.88 21.14
C ARG A 13 11.74 8.58 20.30
N ILE A 14 10.70 8.00 20.90
CA ILE A 14 9.42 7.75 20.23
C ILE A 14 8.80 9.07 19.78
N GLU A 15 8.80 10.09 20.61
CA GLU A 15 8.26 11.40 20.28
C GLU A 15 9.00 12.04 19.09
N GLN A 16 10.31 11.95 19.07
CA GLN A 16 11.12 12.46 17.97
C GLN A 16 10.89 11.67 16.66
N GLU A 17 10.91 10.35 16.73
CA GLU A 17 10.73 9.49 15.55
C GLU A 17 9.30 9.45 15.04
N SER A 18 8.30 9.76 15.87
CA SER A 18 6.89 9.79 15.46
C SER A 18 6.48 11.09 14.75
N SER A 19 7.35 12.07 14.67
CA SER A 19 7.06 13.36 14.01
C SER A 19 6.62 13.19 12.55
N PHE A 20 7.18 12.22 11.83
CA PHE A 20 6.77 11.94 10.45
C PHE A 20 5.32 11.44 10.35
N VAL A 21 4.82 10.71 11.36
CA VAL A 21 3.43 10.24 11.42
C VAL A 21 2.47 11.40 11.54
N VAL A 22 2.83 12.41 12.33
CA VAL A 22 2.04 13.66 12.45
C VAL A 22 1.96 14.36 11.09
N ASN A 23 3.08 14.45 10.38
CA ASN A 23 3.13 15.04 9.05
C ASN A 23 2.29 14.26 8.03
N LEU A 24 2.36 12.93 8.04
CA LEU A 24 1.53 12.09 7.20
C LEU A 24 0.04 12.24 7.51
N THR A 25 -0.33 12.25 8.79
CA THR A 25 -1.71 12.45 9.23
C THR A 25 -2.24 13.80 8.77
N THR A 26 -1.45 14.85 8.92
CA THR A 26 -1.80 16.20 8.45
C THR A 26 -1.99 16.23 6.94
N GLY A 27 -1.07 15.65 6.18
CA GLY A 27 -1.17 15.58 4.71
C GLY A 27 -2.38 14.77 4.25
N MET A 28 -2.67 13.65 4.91
CA MET A 28 -3.86 12.84 4.63
C MET A 28 -5.15 13.62 4.89
N ASN A 29 -5.24 14.32 6.02
CA ASN A 29 -6.42 15.10 6.40
C ASN A 29 -6.68 16.32 5.50
N GLN A 30 -5.69 16.80 4.76
CA GLN A 30 -5.89 17.87 3.76
C GLN A 30 -6.68 17.37 2.54
N VAL A 31 -6.62 16.09 2.24
CA VAL A 31 -7.25 15.48 1.06
C VAL A 31 -8.49 14.65 1.44
N ILE A 32 -8.42 13.94 2.56
CA ILE A 32 -9.47 13.03 3.02
C ILE A 32 -10.19 13.65 4.20
N VAL A 33 -11.45 13.97 4.04
CA VAL A 33 -12.28 14.59 5.08
C VAL A 33 -13.19 13.54 5.73
N GLY A 34 -13.24 13.54 7.06
CA GLY A 34 -14.21 12.75 7.83
C GLY A 34 -13.96 11.23 7.89
N GLN A 35 -12.80 10.74 7.43
CA GLN A 35 -12.45 9.32 7.38
C GLN A 35 -11.30 8.98 8.34
N LYS A 36 -11.38 9.45 9.58
CA LYS A 36 -10.30 9.26 10.56
C LYS A 36 -9.91 7.80 10.73
N HIS A 37 -10.89 6.90 10.89
CA HIS A 37 -10.63 5.48 11.08
C HIS A 37 -9.88 4.86 9.90
N LEU A 38 -10.23 5.24 8.67
CA LEU A 38 -9.54 4.80 7.47
C LEU A 38 -8.08 5.27 7.46
N ILE A 39 -7.85 6.54 7.77
CA ILE A 39 -6.51 7.12 7.83
C ILE A 39 -5.67 6.42 8.88
N ASP A 40 -6.18 6.28 10.10
CA ASP A 40 -5.48 5.63 11.21
C ASP A 40 -5.13 4.17 10.87
N SER A 41 -6.06 3.43 10.26
CA SER A 41 -5.81 2.04 9.85
C SER A 41 -4.73 1.91 8.79
N LEU A 42 -4.71 2.82 7.81
CA LEU A 42 -3.68 2.86 6.77
C LEU A 42 -2.30 3.20 7.36
N LEU A 43 -2.23 4.17 8.27
CA LEU A 43 -0.98 4.55 8.92
C LEU A 43 -0.45 3.44 9.84
N ILE A 44 -1.32 2.78 10.59
CA ILE A 44 -0.94 1.62 11.43
C ILE A 44 -0.36 0.50 10.56
N SER A 45 -1.02 0.15 9.46
CA SER A 45 -0.53 -0.91 8.58
C SER A 45 0.79 -0.52 7.89
N PHE A 46 0.95 0.74 7.55
CA PHE A 46 2.19 1.26 6.96
C PHE A 46 3.36 1.15 7.94
N ILE A 47 3.17 1.61 9.19
CA ILE A 47 4.21 1.56 10.24
C ILE A 47 4.56 0.12 10.60
N SER A 48 3.56 -0.77 10.68
CA SER A 48 3.75 -2.17 11.02
C SER A 48 4.21 -3.04 9.85
N ASN A 49 4.39 -2.46 8.66
CA ASN A 49 4.68 -3.19 7.41
C ASN A 49 3.66 -4.30 7.15
N GLY A 50 2.39 -4.00 7.39
CA GLY A 50 1.29 -4.93 7.29
C GLY A 50 0.33 -4.63 6.13
N HIS A 51 -0.83 -5.27 6.17
CA HIS A 51 -1.90 -5.13 5.19
C HIS A 51 -3.17 -4.64 5.85
N VAL A 52 -4.06 -4.03 5.07
CA VAL A 52 -5.38 -3.58 5.50
C VAL A 52 -6.44 -4.20 4.62
N LEU A 53 -7.47 -4.76 5.25
CA LEU A 53 -8.71 -5.12 4.57
C LEU A 53 -9.71 -3.97 4.73
N LEU A 54 -10.14 -3.41 3.61
CA LEU A 54 -11.12 -2.32 3.56
C LEU A 54 -12.46 -2.87 3.07
N GLU A 55 -13.38 -3.05 3.97
CA GLU A 55 -14.75 -3.48 3.66
C GLU A 55 -15.69 -2.27 3.59
N GLY A 56 -16.79 -2.44 2.86
CA GLY A 56 -17.86 -1.45 2.78
C GLY A 56 -18.18 -1.01 1.35
N VAL A 57 -19.02 0.03 1.25
CA VAL A 57 -19.50 0.55 -0.04
C VAL A 57 -18.30 0.96 -0.92
N PRO A 58 -18.25 0.49 -2.18
CA PRO A 58 -17.23 0.92 -3.12
C PRO A 58 -17.25 2.45 -3.26
N GLY A 59 -16.10 3.08 -3.09
CA GLY A 59 -16.05 4.53 -3.14
C GLY A 59 -14.65 5.06 -3.43
N LEU A 60 -14.61 6.24 -4.03
CA LEU A 60 -13.40 6.99 -4.36
C LEU A 60 -12.49 7.26 -3.15
N ALA A 61 -13.06 7.32 -1.93
CA ALA A 61 -12.32 7.61 -0.72
C ALA A 61 -11.24 6.59 -0.41
N LYS A 62 -11.49 5.29 -0.62
CA LYS A 62 -10.50 4.23 -0.40
C LYS A 62 -9.31 4.35 -1.34
N THR A 63 -9.59 4.47 -2.64
CA THR A 63 -8.56 4.65 -3.67
C THR A 63 -7.78 5.94 -3.47
N LEU A 64 -8.48 7.03 -3.18
CA LEU A 64 -7.88 8.33 -2.94
C LEU A 64 -6.97 8.30 -1.71
N ALA A 65 -7.39 7.65 -0.62
CA ALA A 65 -6.60 7.56 0.61
C ALA A 65 -5.26 6.85 0.39
N ILE A 66 -5.27 5.68 -0.26
CA ILE A 66 -4.04 4.93 -0.54
C ILE A 66 -3.13 5.68 -1.51
N LYS A 67 -3.71 6.27 -2.55
CA LYS A 67 -2.96 7.09 -3.51
C LYS A 67 -2.33 8.29 -2.84
N THR A 68 -3.05 8.98 -1.97
CA THR A 68 -2.52 10.13 -1.21
C THR A 68 -1.39 9.70 -0.29
N LEU A 69 -1.54 8.62 0.47
CA LEU A 69 -0.48 8.09 1.31
C LEU A 69 0.78 7.75 0.50
N SER A 70 0.63 7.07 -0.63
CA SER A 70 1.76 6.72 -1.49
C SER A 70 2.50 7.95 -2.03
N GLN A 71 1.79 9.01 -2.34
CA GLN A 71 2.38 10.29 -2.77
C GLN A 71 3.13 11.00 -1.65
N LEU A 72 2.57 10.99 -0.43
CA LEU A 72 3.21 11.64 0.73
C LEU A 72 4.52 10.96 1.13
N VAL A 73 4.66 9.66 0.91
CA VAL A 73 5.88 8.90 1.21
C VAL A 73 6.76 8.65 -0.02
N ASP A 74 6.44 9.27 -1.15
CA ASP A 74 7.13 9.11 -2.44
C ASP A 74 7.32 7.63 -2.84
N ALA A 75 6.26 6.87 -2.75
CA ALA A 75 6.25 5.44 -3.01
C ALA A 75 5.43 5.09 -4.25
N LYS A 76 5.83 4.00 -4.93
CA LYS A 76 5.12 3.51 -6.11
C LYS A 76 3.78 2.91 -5.70
N TYR A 77 2.71 3.40 -6.30
CA TYR A 77 1.34 2.91 -6.16
C TYR A 77 0.90 2.15 -7.41
N SER A 78 0.16 1.07 -7.20
CA SER A 78 -0.60 0.41 -8.26
C SER A 78 -1.99 -0.01 -7.79
N ARG A 79 -2.90 -0.14 -8.73
CA ARG A 79 -4.24 -0.69 -8.51
C ARG A 79 -4.44 -1.92 -9.37
N ILE A 80 -4.94 -2.99 -8.78
CA ILE A 80 -5.32 -4.21 -9.49
C ILE A 80 -6.82 -4.39 -9.31
N GLN A 81 -7.56 -4.29 -10.41
CA GLN A 81 -8.98 -4.62 -10.45
C GLN A 81 -9.12 -6.11 -10.72
N PHE A 82 -9.58 -6.87 -9.73
CA PHE A 82 -9.81 -8.30 -9.90
C PHE A 82 -11.14 -8.57 -10.58
N THR A 83 -11.12 -9.46 -11.56
CA THR A 83 -12.25 -9.90 -12.34
C THR A 83 -12.25 -11.43 -12.45
N PRO A 84 -13.38 -12.09 -12.80
CA PRO A 84 -13.42 -13.56 -12.92
C PRO A 84 -12.49 -14.15 -13.99
N ASP A 85 -12.07 -13.34 -14.96
CA ASP A 85 -11.23 -13.73 -16.09
C ASP A 85 -9.75 -13.31 -15.94
N ILE A 86 -9.39 -12.64 -14.84
CA ILE A 86 -8.00 -12.22 -14.59
C ILE A 86 -7.07 -13.43 -14.52
N LEU A 87 -5.88 -13.29 -15.11
CA LEU A 87 -4.86 -14.33 -15.14
C LEU A 87 -3.72 -13.99 -14.15
N PRO A 88 -2.99 -14.98 -13.63
CA PRO A 88 -1.79 -14.73 -12.82
C PRO A 88 -0.78 -13.81 -13.50
N ALA A 89 -0.59 -13.93 -14.82
CA ALA A 89 0.30 -13.08 -15.60
C ALA A 89 -0.12 -11.60 -15.61
N ASP A 90 -1.41 -11.31 -15.46
CA ASP A 90 -1.91 -9.93 -15.35
C ASP A 90 -1.46 -9.27 -14.04
N VAL A 91 -1.22 -10.05 -13.01
CA VAL A 91 -0.79 -9.60 -11.67
C VAL A 91 0.73 -9.53 -11.56
N ILE A 92 1.41 -10.63 -11.89
CA ILE A 92 2.87 -10.77 -11.68
C ILE A 92 3.69 -10.37 -12.90
N GLY A 93 3.05 -10.23 -14.07
CA GLY A 93 3.75 -9.93 -15.32
C GLY A 93 4.12 -11.16 -16.13
N THR A 94 4.83 -10.93 -17.21
CA THR A 94 5.18 -11.97 -18.19
C THR A 94 6.53 -11.67 -18.83
N MET A 95 7.07 -12.67 -19.51
CA MET A 95 8.22 -12.51 -20.39
C MET A 95 7.77 -12.14 -21.80
N ILE A 96 8.38 -11.11 -22.37
CA ILE A 96 8.09 -10.65 -23.71
C ILE A 96 9.35 -10.83 -24.57
N TYR A 97 9.19 -11.44 -25.74
CA TYR A 97 10.28 -11.52 -26.71
C TYR A 97 10.39 -10.22 -27.50
N SER A 98 11.57 -9.63 -27.48
CA SER A 98 11.88 -8.43 -28.29
C SER A 98 12.56 -8.85 -29.59
N GLN A 99 11.91 -8.61 -30.70
CA GLN A 99 12.49 -8.86 -32.03
C GLN A 99 13.68 -7.95 -32.33
N LYS A 100 13.74 -6.79 -31.67
CA LYS A 100 14.81 -5.81 -31.87
C LYS A 100 16.14 -6.27 -31.27
N ASP A 101 16.05 -6.89 -30.09
CA ASP A 101 17.24 -7.31 -29.32
C ASP A 101 17.44 -8.83 -29.39
N GLU A 102 16.54 -9.54 -30.08
CA GLU A 102 16.50 -11.01 -30.18
C GLU A 102 16.55 -11.70 -28.81
N ASN A 103 15.94 -11.09 -27.80
CA ASN A 103 16.02 -11.54 -26.42
C ASN A 103 14.68 -11.44 -25.68
N PHE A 104 14.59 -12.13 -24.56
CA PHE A 104 13.43 -12.08 -23.68
C PHE A 104 13.61 -11.03 -22.58
N HIS A 105 12.61 -10.20 -22.40
CA HIS A 105 12.55 -9.20 -21.34
C HIS A 105 11.40 -9.49 -20.37
N VAL A 106 11.66 -9.36 -19.09
CA VAL A 106 10.64 -9.48 -18.06
C VAL A 106 9.84 -8.18 -17.96
N LYS A 107 8.55 -8.25 -18.28
CA LYS A 107 7.60 -7.16 -18.02
C LYS A 107 6.93 -7.41 -16.67
N LYS A 108 7.37 -6.70 -15.64
CA LYS A 108 6.79 -6.79 -14.29
C LYS A 108 5.34 -6.33 -14.29
N GLY A 109 4.48 -7.08 -13.62
CA GLY A 109 3.08 -6.75 -13.42
C GLY A 109 2.84 -5.72 -12.31
N PRO A 110 1.58 -5.32 -12.09
CA PRO A 110 1.23 -4.27 -11.14
C PRO A 110 1.50 -4.63 -9.68
N VAL A 111 1.68 -5.90 -9.33
CA VAL A 111 2.03 -6.30 -7.96
C VAL A 111 3.40 -5.78 -7.52
N PHE A 112 4.29 -5.46 -8.46
CA PHE A 112 5.61 -4.90 -8.16
C PHE A 112 5.53 -3.40 -7.91
N ALA A 113 4.92 -3.05 -6.78
CA ALA A 113 4.79 -1.70 -6.27
C ALA A 113 4.92 -1.72 -4.74
N ASN A 114 5.11 -0.55 -4.13
CA ASN A 114 5.19 -0.43 -2.67
C ASN A 114 3.80 -0.48 -2.03
N PHE A 115 2.83 0.15 -2.69
CA PHE A 115 1.42 0.12 -2.32
C PHE A 115 0.60 -0.49 -3.45
N VAL A 116 -0.14 -1.54 -3.14
CA VAL A 116 -1.03 -2.20 -4.08
C VAL A 116 -2.45 -2.17 -3.54
N LEU A 117 -3.36 -1.56 -4.28
CA LEU A 117 -4.79 -1.66 -4.01
C LEU A 117 -5.36 -2.85 -4.80
N ALA A 118 -5.65 -3.93 -4.09
CA ALA A 118 -6.34 -5.09 -4.63
C ALA A 118 -7.86 -4.87 -4.52
N ASP A 119 -8.47 -4.41 -5.61
CA ASP A 119 -9.89 -4.07 -5.63
C ASP A 119 -10.72 -5.27 -6.09
N GLU A 120 -11.79 -5.56 -5.33
CA GLU A 120 -12.70 -6.69 -5.58
C GLU A 120 -11.98 -8.06 -5.67
N ILE A 121 -11.01 -8.30 -4.78
CA ILE A 121 -10.17 -9.51 -4.78
C ILE A 121 -11.00 -10.81 -4.70
N ASN A 122 -12.17 -10.78 -4.07
CA ASN A 122 -13.08 -11.91 -3.97
C ASN A 122 -13.67 -12.36 -5.31
N ARG A 123 -13.58 -11.55 -6.37
CA ARG A 123 -14.03 -11.90 -7.72
C ARG A 123 -13.01 -12.72 -8.51
N ALA A 124 -11.76 -12.72 -8.08
CA ALA A 124 -10.69 -13.43 -8.77
C ALA A 124 -10.84 -14.95 -8.64
N PRO A 125 -10.42 -15.73 -9.65
CA PRO A 125 -10.29 -17.18 -9.52
C PRO A 125 -9.30 -17.55 -8.41
N ALA A 126 -9.52 -18.71 -7.75
CA ALA A 126 -8.67 -19.14 -6.64
C ALA A 126 -7.17 -19.23 -7.00
N LYS A 127 -6.85 -19.55 -8.26
CA LYS A 127 -5.46 -19.60 -8.74
C LYS A 127 -4.74 -18.26 -8.80
N VAL A 128 -5.49 -17.15 -8.69
CA VAL A 128 -4.95 -15.78 -8.75
C VAL A 128 -4.87 -15.17 -7.34
N GLN A 129 -5.77 -15.57 -6.43
CA GLN A 129 -5.75 -15.14 -5.03
C GLN A 129 -4.56 -15.73 -4.29
#